data_9e5249006d1af9171b6068bb6cac89d1
#
_entry.id   9e5249006d1af9171b6068bb6cac89d1
#
_cell.length_a   1.000
_cell.length_b   1.000
_cell.length_c   1.000
_cell.angle_alpha   90.00
_cell.angle_beta   90.00
_cell.angle_gamma   90.00
#
_symmetry.space_group_name_H-M   'P 1'
#
loop_
_entity.id
_entity.type
_entity.pdbx_description
1 polymer ?
#
loop_
_entity_poly.entity_id
_entity_poly.type
_entity_poly.pdbx_seq_one_letter_code
_entity_poly.pdbx_strand_id
1 'polypeptide(L)'
;TYNNGEPITAADYVAYALVQLSPATKEAGATVTANSVFGGPEYQNGETKELAGVRLLDPYTYSIQIAADYANYYYAFSYASLSPLYLPMYASADLTVKDDGNGAYLDGGELVADEINASRYVYADRVSAGPYMIKSLDTGALTATLEINPNYAGNFEGQKPSIQTIVVVKAEDDTMMDAFKTGEINFLSQLS
;
A
#
# COMPACT_ATOMS: atom_id res chain seq x y z
N THR A 1 -14.35 1.59 2.33
CA THR A 1 -14.43 1.19 0.91
C THR A 1 -13.30 1.83 0.13
N TYR A 2 -12.90 1.18 -0.95
CA TYR A 2 -12.03 1.75 -1.98
C TYR A 2 -12.75 2.83 -2.80
N ASN A 3 -12.00 3.59 -3.61
CA ASN A 3 -12.57 4.59 -4.51
C ASN A 3 -13.43 3.99 -5.62
N ASN A 4 -13.29 2.70 -5.96
CA ASN A 4 -14.18 1.97 -6.88
C ASN A 4 -15.48 1.46 -6.23
N GLY A 5 -15.67 1.70 -4.91
CA GLY A 5 -16.84 1.29 -4.14
C GLY A 5 -16.77 -0.10 -3.50
N GLU A 6 -15.72 -0.88 -3.78
CA GLU A 6 -15.55 -2.19 -3.16
C GLU A 6 -15.23 -2.09 -1.66
N PRO A 7 -15.72 -3.01 -0.83
CA PRO A 7 -15.47 -3.00 0.59
C PRO A 7 -14.01 -3.32 0.89
N ILE A 8 -13.46 -2.71 1.94
CA ILE A 8 -12.16 -3.06 2.51
C ILE A 8 -12.39 -4.03 3.65
N THR A 9 -11.68 -5.15 3.63
CA THR A 9 -11.77 -6.22 4.63
C THR A 9 -10.40 -6.54 5.24
N ALA A 10 -10.36 -7.42 6.20
CA ALA A 10 -9.10 -7.92 6.77
C ALA A 10 -8.21 -8.60 5.72
N ALA A 11 -8.83 -9.23 4.70
CA ALA A 11 -8.09 -9.86 3.60
C ALA A 11 -7.22 -8.87 2.82
N ASP A 12 -7.67 -7.61 2.66
CA ASP A 12 -6.91 -6.57 1.95
C ASP A 12 -5.63 -6.16 2.72
N TYR A 13 -5.70 -6.14 4.05
CA TYR A 13 -4.53 -5.88 4.89
C TYR A 13 -3.56 -7.07 4.89
N VAL A 14 -4.09 -8.29 4.94
CA VAL A 14 -3.28 -9.51 4.82
C VAL A 14 -2.65 -9.60 3.43
N ALA A 15 -3.39 -9.26 2.36
CA ALA A 15 -2.86 -9.19 0.99
C ALA A 15 -1.65 -8.25 0.90
N TYR A 16 -1.67 -7.11 1.60
CA TYR A 16 -0.52 -6.22 1.65
C TYR A 16 0.73 -6.93 2.16
N ALA A 17 0.65 -7.64 3.29
CA ALA A 17 1.78 -8.38 3.84
C ALA A 17 2.27 -9.48 2.88
N LEU A 18 1.33 -10.26 2.32
CA LEU A 18 1.65 -11.34 1.38
C LEU A 18 2.32 -10.84 0.11
N VAL A 19 1.84 -9.72 -0.48
CA VAL A 19 2.46 -9.13 -1.67
C VAL A 19 3.81 -8.51 -1.33
N GLN A 20 3.89 -7.68 -0.29
CA GLN A 20 5.12 -6.95 0.05
C GLN A 20 6.27 -7.86 0.45
N LEU A 21 5.98 -8.97 1.14
CA LEU A 21 6.98 -9.92 1.61
C LEU A 21 7.16 -11.11 0.65
N SER A 22 6.52 -11.12 -0.52
CA SER A 22 6.60 -12.23 -1.47
C SER A 22 7.97 -12.34 -2.15
N PRO A 23 8.34 -13.56 -2.61
CA PRO A 23 9.49 -13.76 -3.49
C PRO A 23 9.43 -12.88 -4.73
N ALA A 24 8.24 -12.75 -5.36
CA ALA A 24 8.04 -11.93 -6.55
C ALA A 24 8.32 -10.45 -6.33
N THR A 25 7.96 -9.90 -5.17
CA THR A 25 8.27 -8.50 -4.81
C THR A 25 9.77 -8.30 -4.60
N LYS A 26 10.46 -9.28 -4.02
CA LYS A 26 11.92 -9.28 -3.90
C LYS A 26 12.58 -9.35 -5.28
N GLU A 27 12.11 -10.21 -6.18
CA GLU A 27 12.58 -10.32 -7.56
C GLU A 27 12.31 -9.04 -8.36
N ALA A 28 11.19 -8.36 -8.12
CA ALA A 28 10.87 -7.05 -8.69
C ALA A 28 11.79 -5.91 -8.20
N GLY A 29 12.82 -6.22 -7.39
CA GLY A 29 13.84 -5.27 -6.93
C GLY A 29 13.46 -4.47 -5.69
N ALA A 30 12.42 -4.86 -4.95
CA ALA A 30 12.10 -4.20 -3.69
C ALA A 30 13.08 -4.61 -2.57
N THR A 31 13.46 -3.64 -1.74
CA THR A 31 14.39 -3.84 -0.60
C THR A 31 13.67 -4.09 0.72
N VAL A 32 12.44 -4.60 0.67
CA VAL A 32 11.66 -4.91 1.88
C VAL A 32 12.25 -6.14 2.57
N THR A 33 12.52 -6.02 3.87
CA THR A 33 12.99 -7.15 4.70
C THR A 33 11.83 -7.74 5.48
N ALA A 34 11.74 -9.07 5.47
CA ALA A 34 10.70 -9.81 6.18
C ALA A 34 11.09 -10.22 7.60
N ASN A 35 12.30 -9.86 8.07
CA ASN A 35 12.87 -10.36 9.32
C ASN A 35 12.05 -10.01 10.58
N SER A 36 11.26 -8.94 10.54
CA SER A 36 10.45 -8.50 11.67
C SER A 36 9.14 -9.30 11.85
N VAL A 37 8.74 -10.08 10.84
CA VAL A 37 7.53 -10.91 10.88
C VAL A 37 7.93 -12.37 11.11
N PHE A 38 7.25 -13.06 12.01
CA PHE A 38 7.50 -14.47 12.26
C PHE A 38 7.25 -15.30 10.99
N GLY A 39 8.21 -16.16 10.61
CA GLY A 39 8.16 -16.92 9.34
C GLY A 39 8.31 -16.07 8.07
N GLY A 40 8.62 -14.77 8.22
CA GLY A 40 8.78 -13.86 7.10
C GLY A 40 9.95 -14.20 6.16
N PRO A 41 11.16 -14.49 6.67
CA PRO A 41 12.30 -14.88 5.83
C PRO A 41 12.02 -16.12 4.99
N GLU A 42 11.43 -17.14 5.58
CA GLU A 42 11.09 -18.42 4.92
C GLU A 42 10.08 -18.19 3.80
N TYR A 43 9.04 -17.37 4.07
CA TYR A 43 8.07 -16.98 3.06
C TYR A 43 8.71 -16.17 1.93
N GLN A 44 9.53 -15.16 2.26
CA GLN A 44 10.20 -14.31 1.27
C GLN A 44 11.19 -15.04 0.38
N ASN A 45 11.77 -16.13 0.87
CA ASN A 45 12.66 -16.99 0.10
C ASN A 45 11.90 -18.07 -0.69
N GLY A 46 10.59 -18.19 -0.55
CA GLY A 46 9.78 -19.21 -1.21
C GLY A 46 9.93 -20.61 -0.59
N GLU A 47 10.42 -20.70 0.65
CA GLU A 47 10.59 -21.96 1.38
C GLU A 47 9.26 -22.47 1.94
N THR A 48 8.32 -21.54 2.21
CA THR A 48 6.95 -21.82 2.66
C THR A 48 5.94 -21.09 1.76
N LYS A 49 4.76 -21.70 1.61
CA LYS A 49 3.63 -21.07 0.92
C LYS A 49 2.93 -20.07 1.85
N GLU A 50 2.84 -20.39 3.13
CA GLU A 50 2.17 -19.63 4.17
C GLU A 50 3.13 -18.63 4.81
N LEU A 51 2.66 -17.41 5.04
CA LEU A 51 3.31 -16.44 5.92
C LEU A 51 2.82 -16.69 7.34
N ALA A 52 3.56 -17.51 8.10
CA ALA A 52 3.15 -18.05 9.40
C ALA A 52 2.80 -16.96 10.45
N GLY A 53 3.49 -15.81 10.38
CA GLY A 53 3.27 -14.70 11.30
C GLY A 53 2.05 -13.85 10.98
N VAL A 54 1.35 -14.09 9.87
CA VAL A 54 0.16 -13.31 9.49
C VAL A 54 -1.03 -14.24 9.34
N ARG A 55 -2.14 -13.88 9.99
CA ARG A 55 -3.34 -14.71 10.03
C ARG A 55 -4.56 -13.91 9.59
N LEU A 56 -5.40 -14.52 8.77
CA LEU A 56 -6.74 -14.05 8.47
C LEU A 56 -7.74 -14.81 9.33
N LEU A 57 -8.27 -14.18 10.37
CA LEU A 57 -9.11 -14.84 11.37
C LEU A 57 -10.59 -14.83 10.98
N ASP A 58 -11.06 -13.69 10.45
CA ASP A 58 -12.42 -13.51 9.92
C ASP A 58 -12.43 -12.31 8.94
N PRO A 59 -13.55 -11.96 8.29
CA PRO A 59 -13.59 -10.87 7.31
C PRO A 59 -13.13 -9.49 7.82
N TYR A 60 -13.08 -9.28 9.13
CA TYR A 60 -12.73 -7.99 9.76
C TYR A 60 -11.62 -8.10 10.79
N THR A 61 -11.04 -9.29 10.96
CA THR A 61 -10.00 -9.54 11.96
C THR A 61 -8.81 -10.25 11.34
N TYR A 62 -7.63 -9.69 11.52
CA TYR A 62 -6.36 -10.34 11.22
C TYR A 62 -5.41 -10.21 12.42
N SER A 63 -4.35 -11.00 12.44
CA SER A 63 -3.29 -10.85 13.42
C SER A 63 -1.91 -10.90 12.77
N ILE A 64 -0.95 -10.23 13.41
CA ILE A 64 0.46 -10.25 13.02
C ILE A 64 1.29 -10.65 14.23
N GLN A 65 2.16 -11.62 14.05
CA GLN A 65 3.16 -12.02 15.03
C GLN A 65 4.51 -11.43 14.63
N ILE A 66 5.03 -10.55 15.48
CA ILE A 66 6.37 -9.98 15.32
C ILE A 66 7.38 -11.06 15.75
N ALA A 67 8.47 -11.20 14.98
CA ALA A 67 9.56 -12.12 15.32
C ALA A 67 10.20 -11.73 16.66
N ALA A 68 10.63 -12.75 17.44
CA ALA A 68 11.06 -12.56 18.82
C ALA A 68 12.20 -11.54 18.99
N ASP A 69 13.14 -11.51 18.06
CA ASP A 69 14.29 -10.59 18.08
C ASP A 69 13.85 -9.10 17.92
N TYR A 70 12.67 -8.85 17.39
CA TYR A 70 12.12 -7.51 17.15
C TYR A 70 11.04 -7.13 18.18
N ALA A 71 10.54 -8.07 18.99
CA ALA A 71 9.43 -7.85 19.92
C ALA A 71 9.77 -6.84 21.03
N ASN A 72 11.03 -6.76 21.45
CA ASN A 72 11.49 -5.85 22.50
C ASN A 72 11.92 -4.47 21.99
N TYR A 73 11.77 -4.21 20.68
CA TYR A 73 12.10 -2.91 20.11
C TYR A 73 11.03 -1.88 20.48
N TYR A 74 11.46 -0.67 20.85
CA TYR A 74 10.54 0.40 21.28
C TYR A 74 9.43 0.69 20.25
N TYR A 75 9.76 0.62 18.97
CA TYR A 75 8.81 0.83 17.87
C TYR A 75 8.27 -0.48 17.27
N ALA A 76 8.24 -1.58 18.05
CA ALA A 76 7.83 -2.89 17.55
C ALA A 76 6.46 -2.87 16.85
N PHE A 77 5.50 -2.05 17.33
CA PHE A 77 4.19 -1.89 16.69
C PHE A 77 4.26 -1.39 15.24
N SER A 78 5.33 -0.68 14.85
CA SER A 78 5.49 -0.24 13.45
C SER A 78 5.62 -1.41 12.48
N TYR A 79 6.14 -2.56 12.94
CA TYR A 79 6.24 -3.78 12.14
C TYR A 79 4.89 -4.46 11.88
N ALA A 80 3.88 -4.15 12.69
CA ALA A 80 2.51 -4.65 12.54
C ALA A 80 1.59 -3.68 11.78
N SER A 81 2.12 -2.55 11.30
CA SER A 81 1.34 -1.56 10.57
C SER A 81 1.17 -2.00 9.11
N LEU A 82 -0.05 -2.36 8.74
CA LEU A 82 -0.41 -2.70 7.37
C LEU A 82 -1.35 -1.64 6.78
N SER A 83 -1.37 -1.57 5.46
CA SER A 83 -2.32 -0.76 4.68
C SER A 83 -3.18 -1.69 3.82
N PRO A 84 -4.42 -1.35 3.52
CA PRO A 84 -5.21 -2.18 2.62
C PRO A 84 -4.64 -2.12 1.21
N LEU A 85 -4.50 -3.29 0.57
CA LEU A 85 -4.00 -3.45 -0.78
C LEU A 85 -5.07 -4.09 -1.65
N TYR A 86 -5.44 -3.43 -2.73
CA TYR A 86 -6.38 -3.96 -3.70
C TYR A 86 -5.66 -4.98 -4.61
N LEU A 87 -5.79 -6.26 -4.27
CA LEU A 87 -5.01 -7.35 -4.84
C LEU A 87 -5.10 -7.45 -6.39
N PRO A 88 -6.27 -7.20 -7.03
CA PRO A 88 -6.37 -7.26 -8.50
C PRO A 88 -5.48 -6.26 -9.26
N MET A 89 -4.89 -5.27 -8.60
CA MET A 89 -3.90 -4.38 -9.24
C MET A 89 -2.50 -4.99 -9.36
N TYR A 90 -2.23 -6.08 -8.64
CA TYR A 90 -0.89 -6.64 -8.49
C TYR A 90 -0.73 -7.98 -9.19
N ALA A 91 -1.82 -8.57 -9.65
CA ALA A 91 -1.82 -9.84 -10.35
C ALA A 91 -2.96 -9.89 -11.39
N SER A 92 -2.69 -10.47 -12.54
CA SER A 92 -3.71 -10.79 -13.56
C SER A 92 -4.47 -12.06 -13.20
N ALA A 93 -3.89 -12.93 -12.35
CA ALA A 93 -4.57 -14.08 -11.80
C ALA A 93 -5.64 -13.68 -10.78
N ASP A 94 -6.71 -14.44 -10.69
CA ASP A 94 -7.79 -14.25 -9.72
C ASP A 94 -7.34 -14.76 -8.32
N LEU A 95 -6.42 -14.03 -7.71
CA LEU A 95 -5.83 -14.36 -6.43
C LEU A 95 -6.78 -14.04 -5.28
N THR A 96 -6.85 -14.95 -4.32
CA THR A 96 -7.60 -14.77 -3.08
C THR A 96 -6.73 -15.03 -1.86
N VAL A 97 -6.96 -14.30 -0.78
CA VAL A 97 -6.29 -14.55 0.50
C VAL A 97 -6.99 -15.67 1.24
N LYS A 98 -6.23 -16.66 1.68
CA LYS A 98 -6.67 -17.80 2.48
C LYS A 98 -5.82 -17.94 3.73
N ASP A 99 -6.32 -18.69 4.70
CA ASP A 99 -5.61 -19.10 5.92
C ASP A 99 -5.98 -20.55 6.24
N ASP A 100 -4.99 -21.41 6.43
CA ASP A 100 -5.18 -22.86 6.68
C ASP A 100 -4.97 -23.26 8.16
N GLY A 101 -4.73 -22.28 9.02
CA GLY A 101 -4.40 -22.51 10.42
C GLY A 101 -2.91 -22.41 10.73
N ASN A 102 -2.03 -22.47 9.72
CA ASN A 102 -0.58 -22.34 9.86
C ASN A 102 -0.09 -20.94 9.48
N GLY A 103 -0.84 -20.24 8.63
CA GLY A 103 -0.52 -18.89 8.16
C GLY A 103 -1.42 -18.47 7.00
N ALA A 104 -1.38 -17.19 6.65
CA ALA A 104 -2.07 -16.70 5.49
C ALA A 104 -1.26 -16.96 4.22
N TYR A 105 -1.95 -17.18 3.09
CA TYR A 105 -1.35 -17.40 1.78
C TYR A 105 -2.26 -16.89 0.65
N LEU A 106 -1.71 -16.78 -0.55
CA LEU A 106 -2.46 -16.50 -1.77
C LEU A 106 -2.85 -17.83 -2.45
N ASP A 107 -4.12 -17.91 -2.87
CA ASP A 107 -4.70 -19.04 -3.59
C ASP A 107 -5.26 -18.55 -4.93
N GLY A 108 -5.26 -19.41 -5.96
CA GLY A 108 -5.78 -19.11 -7.29
C GLY A 108 -4.69 -18.82 -8.35
N GLY A 109 -3.43 -18.70 -7.95
CA GLY A 109 -2.30 -18.45 -8.86
C GLY A 109 -1.06 -18.01 -8.12
N GLU A 110 -0.14 -17.38 -8.83
CA GLU A 110 1.13 -16.88 -8.31
C GLU A 110 1.29 -15.39 -8.62
N LEU A 111 2.03 -14.69 -7.74
CA LEU A 111 2.48 -13.33 -8.02
C LEU A 111 3.64 -13.36 -9.02
N VAL A 112 3.65 -12.43 -9.95
CA VAL A 112 4.69 -12.29 -10.99
C VAL A 112 5.40 -10.95 -10.82
N ALA A 113 6.73 -10.97 -10.82
CA ALA A 113 7.56 -9.76 -10.61
C ALA A 113 7.26 -8.65 -11.64
N ASP A 114 7.04 -9.02 -12.89
CA ASP A 114 6.72 -8.06 -13.96
C ASP A 114 5.36 -7.39 -13.74
N GLU A 115 4.35 -8.12 -13.25
CA GLU A 115 3.04 -7.56 -12.91
C GLU A 115 3.13 -6.61 -11.71
N ILE A 116 3.89 -6.98 -10.68
CA ILE A 116 4.17 -6.10 -9.54
C ILE A 116 4.88 -4.82 -10.00
N ASN A 117 5.86 -4.92 -10.89
CA ASN A 117 6.51 -3.74 -11.45
C ASN A 117 5.55 -2.88 -12.28
N ALA A 118 4.72 -3.51 -13.11
CA ALA A 118 3.72 -2.81 -13.92
C ALA A 118 2.70 -2.05 -13.05
N SER A 119 2.28 -2.64 -11.92
CA SER A 119 1.32 -2.02 -11.00
C SER A 119 1.77 -0.66 -10.44
N ARG A 120 3.09 -0.42 -10.36
CA ARG A 120 3.67 0.85 -9.91
C ARG A 120 3.36 2.02 -10.84
N TYR A 121 3.07 1.75 -12.11
CA TYR A 121 2.82 2.74 -13.15
C TYR A 121 1.34 2.87 -13.52
N VAL A 122 0.46 2.20 -12.80
CA VAL A 122 -0.99 2.39 -12.92
C VAL A 122 -1.39 3.61 -12.11
N TYR A 123 -1.73 4.70 -12.77
CA TYR A 123 -2.05 5.98 -12.12
C TYR A 123 -3.53 6.33 -12.24
N ALA A 124 -4.06 6.43 -13.46
CA ALA A 124 -5.42 6.92 -13.70
C ALA A 124 -6.49 5.98 -13.12
N ASP A 125 -6.29 4.67 -13.26
CA ASP A 125 -7.22 3.64 -12.78
C ASP A 125 -6.81 3.06 -11.42
N ARG A 126 -6.01 3.80 -10.66
CA ARG A 126 -5.50 3.31 -9.38
C ARG A 126 -6.62 3.19 -8.35
N VAL A 127 -6.84 1.98 -7.88
CA VAL A 127 -7.74 1.71 -6.75
C VAL A 127 -7.02 2.03 -5.45
N SER A 128 -7.62 2.89 -4.64
CA SER A 128 -7.04 3.37 -3.39
C SER A 128 -8.10 3.55 -2.29
N ALA A 129 -7.66 3.46 -1.04
CA ALA A 129 -8.50 3.60 0.15
C ALA A 129 -8.44 4.99 0.76
N GLY A 130 -7.58 5.87 0.26
CA GLY A 130 -7.30 7.18 0.85
C GLY A 130 -8.40 8.22 0.62
N PRO A 131 -8.26 9.40 1.27
CA PRO A 131 -9.21 10.51 1.15
C PRO A 131 -9.21 11.17 -0.23
N TYR A 132 -8.16 10.98 -1.03
CA TYR A 132 -8.03 11.51 -2.37
C TYR A 132 -7.74 10.41 -3.38
N MET A 133 -8.18 10.62 -4.61
CA MET A 133 -7.87 9.77 -5.75
C MET A 133 -7.26 10.63 -6.89
N ILE A 134 -6.50 9.99 -7.78
CA ILE A 134 -5.90 10.66 -8.93
C ILE A 134 -7.01 10.93 -9.95
N LYS A 135 -7.20 12.21 -10.29
CA LYS A 135 -8.10 12.64 -11.35
C LYS A 135 -7.40 12.68 -12.71
N SER A 136 -6.18 13.20 -12.73
CA SER A 136 -5.37 13.26 -13.93
C SER A 136 -3.89 13.29 -13.58
N LEU A 137 -3.08 12.77 -14.49
CA LEU A 137 -1.62 12.83 -14.42
C LEU A 137 -1.09 13.27 -15.80
N ASP A 138 -0.27 14.31 -15.82
CA ASP A 138 0.51 14.73 -16.98
C ASP A 138 1.99 14.43 -16.70
N THR A 139 2.50 13.36 -17.32
CA THR A 139 3.89 12.93 -17.17
C THR A 139 4.87 13.84 -17.92
N GLY A 140 4.41 14.60 -18.91
CA GLY A 140 5.22 15.57 -19.63
C GLY A 140 5.42 16.85 -18.83
N ALA A 141 4.36 17.38 -18.25
CA ALA A 141 4.40 18.54 -17.37
C ALA A 141 4.78 18.21 -15.92
N LEU A 142 4.90 16.93 -15.57
CA LEU A 142 5.13 16.44 -14.20
C LEU A 142 4.13 17.02 -13.19
N THR A 143 2.84 16.99 -13.57
CA THR A 143 1.74 17.46 -12.74
C THR A 143 0.71 16.38 -12.50
N ALA A 144 0.15 16.34 -11.29
CA ALA A 144 -0.97 15.46 -10.95
C ALA A 144 -2.08 16.27 -10.29
N THR A 145 -3.32 15.99 -10.69
CA THR A 145 -4.51 16.54 -10.03
C THR A 145 -5.18 15.44 -9.21
N LEU A 146 -5.39 15.71 -7.93
CA LEU A 146 -6.11 14.84 -7.02
C LEU A 146 -7.47 15.45 -6.69
N GLU A 147 -8.49 14.62 -6.57
CA GLU A 147 -9.81 15.03 -6.10
C GLU A 147 -10.26 14.15 -4.93
N ILE A 148 -11.23 14.62 -4.16
CA ILE A 148 -11.78 13.86 -3.03
C ILE A 148 -12.33 12.52 -3.54
N ASN A 149 -11.94 11.44 -2.85
CA ASN A 149 -12.56 10.13 -3.00
C ASN A 149 -13.97 10.17 -2.37
N PRO A 150 -15.05 10.07 -3.17
CA PRO A 150 -16.42 10.17 -2.65
C PRO A 150 -16.79 9.01 -1.72
N ASN A 151 -16.08 7.88 -1.83
CA ASN A 151 -16.29 6.68 -1.01
C ASN A 151 -15.49 6.67 0.29
N TYR A 152 -14.67 7.70 0.52
CA TYR A 152 -13.90 7.79 1.77
C TYR A 152 -14.83 8.07 2.97
N ALA A 153 -14.86 7.15 3.92
CA ALA A 153 -15.74 7.24 5.09
C ALA A 153 -15.32 8.33 6.10
N GLY A 154 -14.06 8.72 6.08
CA GLY A 154 -13.43 9.62 7.06
C GLY A 154 -12.28 8.92 7.80
N ASN A 155 -11.54 9.69 8.61
CA ASN A 155 -10.56 9.16 9.54
C ASN A 155 -11.25 8.47 10.74
N PHE A 156 -10.49 8.05 11.76
CA PHE A 156 -11.03 7.40 12.96
C PHE A 156 -12.02 8.28 13.77
N GLU A 157 -12.00 9.60 13.58
CA GLU A 157 -12.95 10.56 14.15
C GLU A 157 -14.12 10.89 13.20
N GLY A 158 -14.17 10.26 12.02
CA GLY A 158 -15.18 10.52 10.99
C GLY A 158 -14.94 11.81 10.18
N GLN A 159 -13.79 12.45 10.33
CA GLN A 159 -13.48 13.69 9.62
C GLN A 159 -13.14 13.37 8.16
N LYS A 160 -13.70 14.19 7.25
CA LYS A 160 -13.46 14.12 5.81
C LYS A 160 -12.64 15.31 5.33
N PRO A 161 -11.91 15.17 4.20
CA PRO A 161 -11.15 16.27 3.64
C PRO A 161 -12.08 17.43 3.23
N SER A 162 -11.64 18.66 3.44
CA SER A 162 -12.36 19.89 3.04
C SER A 162 -11.81 20.50 1.75
N ILE A 163 -10.55 20.22 1.40
CA ILE A 163 -9.92 20.70 0.16
C ILE A 163 -10.42 19.83 -0.99
N GLN A 164 -11.13 20.43 -1.94
CA GLN A 164 -11.76 19.70 -3.04
C GLN A 164 -10.75 19.14 -4.05
N THR A 165 -9.71 19.91 -4.34
CA THR A 165 -8.71 19.58 -5.35
C THR A 165 -7.31 19.91 -4.85
N ILE A 166 -6.38 18.99 -5.06
CA ILE A 166 -4.95 19.21 -4.81
C ILE A 166 -4.24 19.06 -6.15
N VAL A 167 -3.50 20.08 -6.55
CA VAL A 167 -2.62 20.03 -7.73
C VAL A 167 -1.19 19.86 -7.24
N VAL A 168 -0.59 18.74 -7.59
CA VAL A 168 0.82 18.44 -7.31
C VAL A 168 1.63 18.84 -8.54
N VAL A 169 2.64 19.68 -8.34
CA VAL A 169 3.53 20.15 -9.41
C VAL A 169 4.98 19.88 -9.02
N LYS A 170 5.82 19.59 -10.00
CA LYS A 170 7.26 19.60 -9.78
C LYS A 170 7.70 21.05 -9.65
N ALA A 171 8.36 21.41 -8.58
CA ALA A 171 9.02 22.70 -8.41
C ALA A 171 10.55 22.51 -8.56
N GLU A 172 11.23 23.51 -9.15
CA GLU A 172 12.68 23.50 -9.23
C GLU A 172 13.26 24.22 -8.00
N ASP A 173 14.35 23.70 -7.45
CA ASP A 173 14.91 24.12 -6.15
C ASP A 173 15.27 25.62 -6.11
N ASP A 174 15.76 26.18 -7.22
CA ASP A 174 16.17 27.58 -7.33
C ASP A 174 15.02 28.58 -7.41
N THR A 175 13.84 28.15 -7.87
CA THR A 175 12.65 29.01 -8.06
C THR A 175 11.52 28.71 -7.06
N MET A 176 11.60 27.62 -6.33
CA MET A 176 10.55 27.12 -5.44
C MET A 176 10.12 28.16 -4.39
N MET A 177 11.08 28.84 -3.77
CA MET A 177 10.80 29.83 -2.72
C MET A 177 10.13 31.09 -3.29
N ASP A 178 10.41 31.48 -4.52
CA ASP A 178 9.78 32.62 -5.14
C ASP A 178 8.36 32.26 -5.62
N ALA A 179 8.16 31.04 -6.14
CA ALA A 179 6.82 30.51 -6.45
C ALA A 179 5.92 30.43 -5.19
N PHE A 180 6.49 30.06 -4.05
CA PHE A 180 5.77 30.07 -2.78
C PHE A 180 5.42 31.50 -2.31
N LYS A 181 6.36 32.46 -2.37
CA LYS A 181 6.11 33.86 -2.01
C LYS A 181 5.08 34.55 -2.90
N THR A 182 5.04 34.19 -4.18
CA THR A 182 4.06 34.73 -5.15
C THR A 182 2.69 34.07 -5.06
N GLY A 183 2.57 32.98 -4.32
CA GLY A 183 1.33 32.21 -4.18
C GLY A 183 1.05 31.26 -5.35
N GLU A 184 2.01 31.07 -6.25
CA GLU A 184 1.92 30.05 -7.31
C GLU A 184 1.90 28.65 -6.70
N ILE A 185 2.67 28.43 -5.62
CA ILE A 185 2.63 27.24 -4.77
C ILE A 185 2.10 27.63 -3.39
N ASN A 186 1.14 26.86 -2.87
CA ASN A 186 0.51 27.12 -1.57
C ASN A 186 1.03 26.19 -0.46
N PHE A 187 1.69 25.10 -0.81
CA PHE A 187 2.21 24.10 0.13
C PHE A 187 3.49 23.48 -0.41
N LEU A 188 4.50 23.34 0.43
CA LEU A 188 5.75 22.65 0.14
C LEU A 188 5.82 21.39 1.00
N SER A 189 5.87 20.21 0.37
CA SER A 189 5.88 18.92 1.08
C SER A 189 7.28 18.51 1.55
N GLN A 190 8.32 18.95 0.83
CA GLN A 190 9.72 18.71 1.16
C GLN A 190 10.56 19.94 0.82
N LEU A 191 11.49 20.27 1.70
CA LEU A 191 12.60 21.17 1.45
C LEU A 191 13.88 20.31 1.42
N SER A 192 14.57 20.28 0.29
CA SER A 192 15.86 19.58 0.14
C SER A 192 17.01 20.41 0.69
#